data_be73b218d0e0e997b229cc09dfed89f9
#
_entry.id   be73b218d0e0e997b229cc09dfed89f9
#
_cell.length_a   1.000
_cell.length_b   1.000
_cell.length_c   1.000
_cell.angle_alpha   90.00
_cell.angle_beta   90.00
_cell.angle_gamma   90.00
#
_symmetry.space_group_name_H-M   'P 1'
#
loop_
_entity.id
_entity.type
_entity.pdbx_description
1 polymer ?
#
loop_
_entity_poly.entity_id
_entity_poly.type
_entity_poly.pdbx_seq_one_letter_code
_entity_poly.pdbx_strand_id
1 'polypeptide(L)'
;MISHRGTAARVLFLQLRLGVIALLAALLSSPMALSDFETEIAAEGGKWAHYYEQADLDGLMTLYVEDAIVALHGQPALFGIDTIRDYFAQRIGKAEATFELDYELRETHDELAYIISKYWLKATDKTTGALYKEAGRSLLVYKRQDGQWKIAADIDQSTPDVTWPAPSGLN
;
A
#
# COMPACT_ATOMS: atom_id res chain seq x y z
N MET A 1 -1.93 3.95 -78.67
CA MET A 1 -2.48 2.91 -77.78
C MET A 1 -1.56 2.79 -76.56
N ILE A 2 -1.81 3.58 -75.53
CA ILE A 2 -0.94 3.64 -74.34
C ILE A 2 -1.77 3.10 -73.16
N SER A 3 -1.25 2.02 -72.54
CA SER A 3 -1.91 1.20 -71.54
C SER A 3 -1.86 1.89 -70.18
N HIS A 4 -3.00 2.28 -69.62
CA HIS A 4 -3.20 2.68 -68.24
C HIS A 4 -3.36 1.43 -67.35
N ARG A 5 -2.27 0.84 -66.87
CA ARG A 5 -2.28 -0.16 -65.80
C ARG A 5 -1.16 0.13 -64.80
N GLY A 6 -1.43 0.90 -63.79
CA GLY A 6 -0.39 1.16 -62.78
C GLY A 6 -0.82 1.90 -61.51
N THR A 7 -2.05 2.40 -61.44
CA THR A 7 -2.43 3.31 -60.34
C THR A 7 -3.24 2.65 -59.22
N ALA A 8 -3.90 1.53 -59.49
CA ALA A 8 -4.79 0.88 -58.49
C ALA A 8 -4.01 0.08 -57.40
N ALA A 9 -2.87 -0.48 -57.74
CA ALA A 9 -2.10 -1.31 -56.78
C ALA A 9 -1.38 -0.50 -55.68
N ARG A 10 -1.03 0.77 -55.95
CA ARG A 10 -0.32 1.61 -54.97
C ARG A 10 -1.27 2.18 -53.91
N VAL A 11 -2.52 2.42 -54.20
CA VAL A 11 -3.51 2.94 -53.25
C VAL A 11 -3.92 1.88 -52.23
N LEU A 12 -4.02 0.61 -52.69
CA LEU A 12 -4.44 -0.50 -51.83
C LEU A 12 -3.38 -0.83 -50.73
N PHE A 13 -2.09 -0.73 -51.10
CA PHE A 13 -1.00 -0.96 -50.11
C PHE A 13 -0.84 0.16 -49.08
N LEU A 14 -1.22 1.39 -49.43
CA LEU A 14 -1.15 2.52 -48.51
C LEU A 14 -2.27 2.47 -47.46
N GLN A 15 -3.45 2.03 -47.82
CA GLN A 15 -4.60 1.86 -46.94
C GLN A 15 -4.37 0.72 -45.90
N LEU A 16 -3.68 -0.37 -46.31
CA LEU A 16 -3.39 -1.49 -45.41
C LEU A 16 -2.36 -1.14 -44.33
N ARG A 17 -1.37 -0.25 -44.63
CA ARG A 17 -0.36 0.18 -43.67
C ARG A 17 -0.91 1.14 -42.62
N LEU A 18 -1.85 2.02 -42.97
CA LEU A 18 -2.49 2.94 -42.04
C LEU A 18 -3.44 2.21 -41.07
N GLY A 19 -4.13 1.16 -41.53
CA GLY A 19 -5.01 0.35 -40.66
C GLY A 19 -4.26 -0.44 -39.59
N VAL A 20 -3.07 -0.97 -39.92
CA VAL A 20 -2.25 -1.74 -38.95
C VAL A 20 -1.62 -0.84 -37.92
N ILE A 21 -1.20 0.38 -38.27
CA ILE A 21 -0.62 1.33 -37.31
C ILE A 21 -1.69 1.86 -36.34
N ALA A 22 -2.92 2.09 -36.80
CA ALA A 22 -4.03 2.50 -35.92
C ALA A 22 -4.45 1.39 -34.95
N LEU A 23 -4.38 0.11 -35.36
CA LEU A 23 -4.71 -1.02 -34.48
C LEU A 23 -3.64 -1.30 -33.45
N LEU A 24 -2.35 -1.06 -33.75
CA LEU A 24 -1.25 -1.19 -32.79
C LEU A 24 -1.26 -0.06 -31.73
N ALA A 25 -1.66 1.16 -32.13
CA ALA A 25 -1.77 2.28 -31.19
C ALA A 25 -2.95 2.11 -30.21
N ALA A 26 -4.03 1.41 -30.59
CA ALA A 26 -5.16 1.12 -29.70
C ALA A 26 -4.85 0.02 -28.67
N LEU A 27 -3.85 -0.82 -28.90
CA LEU A 27 -3.42 -1.87 -27.96
C LEU A 27 -2.48 -1.34 -26.87
N LEU A 28 -1.93 -0.12 -27.02
CA LEU A 28 -1.02 0.51 -26.05
C LEU A 28 -1.74 1.48 -25.10
N SER A 29 -3.02 1.71 -25.29
CA SER A 29 -3.85 2.59 -24.45
C SER A 29 -4.99 1.83 -23.78
N SER A 30 -4.73 0.63 -23.27
CA SER A 30 -5.60 0.09 -22.22
C SER A 30 -5.39 0.98 -21.00
N PRO A 31 -6.43 1.66 -20.46
CA PRO A 31 -6.33 2.21 -19.13
C PRO A 31 -6.16 0.99 -18.21
N MET A 32 -4.94 0.67 -17.84
CA MET A 32 -4.71 -0.16 -16.66
C MET A 32 -5.43 0.57 -15.53
N ALA A 33 -6.47 -0.07 -15.05
CA ALA A 33 -7.48 0.57 -14.25
C ALA A 33 -6.83 1.14 -12.98
N LEU A 34 -7.03 2.41 -12.69
CA LEU A 34 -6.78 3.02 -11.39
C LEU A 34 -7.31 2.13 -10.25
N SER A 35 -8.40 1.36 -10.52
CA SER A 35 -8.95 0.35 -9.61
C SER A 35 -7.99 -0.78 -9.23
N ASP A 36 -7.03 -1.16 -10.07
CA ASP A 36 -6.10 -2.26 -9.77
C ASP A 36 -5.03 -1.80 -8.77
N PHE A 37 -4.51 -0.59 -8.93
CA PHE A 37 -3.54 0.00 -8.01
C PHE A 37 -4.15 0.35 -6.64
N GLU A 38 -5.36 0.89 -6.61
CA GLU A 38 -6.07 1.15 -5.36
C GLU A 38 -6.36 -0.14 -4.58
N THR A 39 -6.71 -1.21 -5.29
CA THR A 39 -6.93 -2.53 -4.69
C THR A 39 -5.62 -3.14 -4.19
N GLU A 40 -4.54 -3.02 -4.97
CA GLU A 40 -3.22 -3.50 -4.60
C GLU A 40 -2.72 -2.82 -3.31
N ILE A 41 -2.75 -1.48 -3.25
CA ILE A 41 -2.28 -0.76 -2.07
C ILE A 41 -3.20 -0.95 -0.84
N ALA A 42 -4.49 -1.16 -1.04
CA ALA A 42 -5.41 -1.49 0.04
C ALA A 42 -5.06 -2.84 0.69
N ALA A 43 -4.68 -3.83 -0.11
CA ALA A 43 -4.22 -5.12 0.40
C ALA A 43 -2.91 -5.01 1.20
N GLU A 44 -2.01 -4.09 0.83
CA GLU A 44 -0.78 -3.82 1.59
C GLU A 44 -1.07 -3.26 2.99
N GLY A 45 -2.03 -2.32 3.12
CA GLY A 45 -2.38 -1.71 4.40
C GLY A 45 -2.79 -2.71 5.48
N GLY A 46 -3.52 -3.76 5.10
CA GLY A 46 -3.95 -4.82 6.03
C GLY A 46 -2.83 -5.77 6.47
N LYS A 47 -1.76 -5.90 5.70
CA LYS A 47 -0.66 -6.86 6.00
C LYS A 47 0.06 -6.50 7.30
N TRP A 48 0.23 -5.22 7.59
CA TRP A 48 0.92 -4.78 8.80
C TRP A 48 0.19 -5.26 10.06
N ALA A 49 -1.11 -4.96 10.16
CA ALA A 49 -1.94 -5.39 11.27
C ALA A 49 -1.95 -6.92 11.38
N HIS A 50 -2.09 -7.63 10.27
CA HIS A 50 -2.08 -9.09 10.23
C HIS A 50 -0.79 -9.68 10.83
N TYR A 51 0.41 -9.27 10.37
CA TYR A 51 1.67 -9.79 10.90
C TYR A 51 1.87 -9.45 12.38
N TYR A 52 1.47 -8.24 12.79
CA TYR A 52 1.57 -7.85 14.20
C TYR A 52 0.66 -8.71 15.09
N GLU A 53 -0.58 -8.93 14.71
CA GLU A 53 -1.57 -9.75 15.42
C GLU A 53 -1.14 -11.23 15.50
N GLN A 54 -0.53 -11.74 14.43
CA GLN A 54 0.01 -13.11 14.40
C GLN A 54 1.34 -13.26 15.14
N ALA A 55 1.89 -12.17 15.67
CA ALA A 55 3.21 -12.12 16.30
C ALA A 55 4.35 -12.56 15.35
N ASP A 56 4.18 -12.33 14.05
CA ASP A 56 5.16 -12.65 13.01
C ASP A 56 6.09 -11.45 12.77
N LEU A 57 7.16 -11.36 13.57
CA LEU A 57 8.15 -10.29 13.44
C LEU A 57 8.87 -10.33 12.09
N ASP A 58 9.20 -11.51 11.60
CA ASP A 58 9.93 -11.64 10.33
C ASP A 58 9.04 -11.22 9.16
N GLY A 59 7.78 -11.65 9.13
CA GLY A 59 6.79 -11.18 8.18
C GLY A 59 6.60 -9.67 8.23
N LEU A 60 6.48 -9.10 9.43
CA LEU A 60 6.35 -7.65 9.62
C LEU A 60 7.55 -6.89 9.03
N MET A 61 8.77 -7.35 9.25
CA MET A 61 9.98 -6.70 8.72
C MET A 61 10.08 -6.80 7.19
N THR A 62 9.46 -7.78 6.56
CA THR A 62 9.42 -7.85 5.09
C THR A 62 8.66 -6.69 4.46
N LEU A 63 7.82 -6.00 5.21
CA LEU A 63 7.01 -4.88 4.71
C LEU A 63 7.80 -3.57 4.58
N TYR A 64 8.94 -3.43 5.25
CA TYR A 64 9.71 -2.19 5.29
C TYR A 64 10.87 -2.17 4.30
N VAL A 65 11.23 -0.97 3.83
CA VAL A 65 12.53 -0.75 3.16
C VAL A 65 13.65 -0.70 4.21
N GLU A 66 14.90 -0.90 3.78
CA GLU A 66 16.06 -0.94 4.69
C GLU A 66 16.25 0.39 5.46
N ASP A 67 16.04 1.52 4.78
CA ASP A 67 16.17 2.88 5.33
C ASP A 67 14.85 3.49 5.84
N ALA A 68 13.86 2.66 6.20
CA ALA A 68 12.56 3.11 6.66
C ALA A 68 12.64 3.99 7.91
N ILE A 69 11.63 4.86 8.07
CA ILE A 69 11.43 5.68 9.25
C ILE A 69 10.10 5.31 9.89
N VAL A 70 10.12 5.03 11.20
CA VAL A 70 8.90 4.78 11.99
C VAL A 70 8.83 5.81 13.12
N ALA A 71 7.73 6.57 13.19
CA ALA A 71 7.50 7.60 14.19
C ALA A 71 6.14 7.39 14.88
N LEU A 72 6.16 6.61 15.94
CA LEU A 72 4.96 6.25 16.69
C LEU A 72 4.64 7.28 17.76
N HIS A 73 3.35 7.44 18.07
CA HIS A 73 2.89 8.39 19.07
C HIS A 73 3.62 8.22 20.40
N GLY A 74 4.15 9.35 20.93
CA GLY A 74 4.83 9.37 22.21
C GLY A 74 6.18 8.65 22.28
N GLN A 75 6.75 8.26 21.13
CA GLN A 75 8.04 7.58 21.03
C GLN A 75 9.03 8.40 20.19
N PRO A 76 10.35 8.30 20.47
CA PRO A 76 11.37 8.76 19.53
C PRO A 76 11.25 8.04 18.19
N ALA A 77 11.53 8.75 17.10
CA ALA A 77 11.53 8.13 15.77
C ALA A 77 12.65 7.07 15.65
N LEU A 78 12.31 5.99 14.96
CA LEU A 78 13.18 4.85 14.67
C LEU A 78 13.67 4.98 13.22
N PHE A 79 14.97 4.80 13.01
CA PHE A 79 15.60 4.94 11.71
C PHE A 79 16.29 3.63 11.31
N GLY A 80 15.88 3.09 10.16
CA GLY A 80 16.42 1.86 9.57
C GLY A 80 15.83 0.59 10.16
N ILE A 81 15.85 -0.45 9.33
CA ILE A 81 15.17 -1.73 9.60
C ILE A 81 15.63 -2.42 10.88
N ASP A 82 16.93 -2.34 11.22
CA ASP A 82 17.46 -2.98 12.42
C ASP A 82 16.89 -2.35 13.69
N THR A 83 16.84 -1.00 13.76
CA THR A 83 16.26 -0.28 14.91
C THR A 83 14.75 -0.55 15.04
N ILE A 84 14.05 -0.62 13.89
CA ILE A 84 12.62 -0.95 13.83
C ILE A 84 12.39 -2.38 14.32
N ARG A 85 13.19 -3.34 13.87
CA ARG A 85 13.15 -4.74 14.31
C ARG A 85 13.37 -4.86 15.83
N ASP A 86 14.38 -4.21 16.37
CA ASP A 86 14.70 -4.24 17.81
C ASP A 86 13.53 -3.69 18.64
N TYR A 87 12.89 -2.63 18.16
CA TYR A 87 11.72 -2.05 18.82
C TYR A 87 10.54 -3.03 18.86
N PHE A 88 10.19 -3.62 17.70
CA PHE A 88 9.06 -4.54 17.64
C PHE A 88 9.34 -5.89 18.32
N ALA A 89 10.57 -6.39 18.28
CA ALA A 89 10.97 -7.63 18.97
C ALA A 89 10.71 -7.58 20.48
N GLN A 90 10.75 -6.40 21.07
CA GLN A 90 10.46 -6.21 22.50
C GLN A 90 8.96 -6.20 22.83
N ARG A 91 8.08 -6.11 21.83
CA ARG A 91 6.61 -5.87 21.98
C ARG A 91 5.76 -6.95 21.37
N ILE A 92 6.10 -7.36 20.15
CA ILE A 92 5.33 -8.35 19.38
C ILE A 92 5.21 -9.67 20.15
N GLY A 93 4.03 -10.24 20.17
CA GLY A 93 3.75 -11.50 20.86
C GLY A 93 3.60 -11.41 22.40
N LYS A 94 3.91 -10.27 23.04
CA LYS A 94 3.72 -10.08 24.48
C LYS A 94 2.29 -9.72 24.87
N ALA A 95 1.54 -9.19 23.97
CA ALA A 95 0.11 -8.91 24.13
C ALA A 95 -0.69 -9.65 23.04
N GLU A 96 -1.96 -9.91 23.34
CA GLU A 96 -2.97 -10.23 22.36
C GLU A 96 -3.51 -8.91 21.81
N ALA A 97 -3.11 -8.58 20.57
CA ALA A 97 -3.45 -7.33 19.93
C ALA A 97 -4.47 -7.54 18.82
N THR A 98 -5.38 -6.58 18.64
CA THR A 98 -6.29 -6.49 17.51
C THR A 98 -6.33 -5.06 17.00
N PHE A 99 -6.39 -4.91 15.67
CA PHE A 99 -6.51 -3.62 15.00
C PHE A 99 -7.81 -3.57 14.23
N GLU A 100 -8.51 -2.44 14.35
CA GLU A 100 -9.58 -2.06 13.45
C GLU A 100 -9.10 -0.84 12.65
N LEU A 101 -9.29 -0.85 11.33
CA LEU A 101 -8.79 0.18 10.42
C LEU A 101 -9.95 0.77 9.61
N ASP A 102 -9.95 2.08 9.45
CA ASP A 102 -10.83 2.82 8.55
C ASP A 102 -9.96 3.67 7.62
N TYR A 103 -9.94 3.33 6.34
CA TYR A 103 -9.09 3.98 5.35
C TYR A 103 -9.73 5.29 4.87
N GLU A 104 -9.13 6.43 5.24
CA GLU A 104 -9.60 7.75 4.84
C GLU A 104 -9.10 8.17 3.45
N LEU A 105 -7.88 7.78 3.09
CA LEU A 105 -7.27 8.15 1.82
C LEU A 105 -6.26 7.10 1.38
N ARG A 106 -6.24 6.78 0.09
CA ARG A 106 -5.26 5.93 -0.56
C ARG A 106 -4.93 6.54 -1.91
N GLU A 107 -3.66 6.77 -2.17
CA GLU A 107 -3.20 7.26 -3.47
C GLU A 107 -1.93 6.57 -3.91
N THR A 108 -1.79 6.41 -5.21
CA THR A 108 -0.62 5.83 -5.88
C THR A 108 -0.17 6.72 -7.01
N HIS A 109 1.14 6.94 -7.08
CA HIS A 109 1.80 7.69 -8.14
C HIS A 109 3.09 6.96 -8.53
N ASP A 110 3.10 6.29 -9.68
CA ASP A 110 4.25 5.53 -10.18
C ASP A 110 4.83 4.56 -9.12
N GLU A 111 5.99 4.90 -8.56
CA GLU A 111 6.74 4.12 -7.57
C GLU A 111 6.49 4.56 -6.12
N LEU A 112 5.54 5.46 -5.89
CA LEU A 112 5.16 5.99 -4.59
C LEU A 112 3.68 5.80 -4.33
N ALA A 113 3.33 5.37 -3.12
CA ALA A 113 1.95 5.33 -2.67
C ALA A 113 1.85 5.77 -1.21
N TYR A 114 0.65 6.17 -0.77
CA TYR A 114 0.41 6.42 0.63
C TYR A 114 -1.02 6.05 1.03
N ILE A 115 -1.14 5.69 2.32
CA ILE A 115 -2.42 5.39 2.97
C ILE A 115 -2.54 6.26 4.21
N ILE A 116 -3.67 6.94 4.36
CA ILE A 116 -4.09 7.54 5.63
C ILE A 116 -5.25 6.72 6.16
N SER A 117 -5.14 6.24 7.39
CA SER A 117 -6.20 5.49 8.05
C SER A 117 -6.40 5.93 9.49
N LYS A 118 -7.65 5.84 9.97
CA LYS A 118 -7.90 5.76 11.40
C LYS A 118 -7.59 4.36 11.88
N TYR A 119 -7.10 4.25 13.10
CA TYR A 119 -6.86 2.97 13.74
C TYR A 119 -7.45 2.93 15.15
N TRP A 120 -7.84 1.74 15.57
CA TRP A 120 -8.21 1.40 16.94
C TRP A 120 -7.44 0.15 17.33
N LEU A 121 -6.47 0.32 18.22
CA LEU A 121 -5.68 -0.77 18.79
C LEU A 121 -6.29 -1.17 20.14
N LYS A 122 -6.55 -2.45 20.30
CA LYS A 122 -6.82 -3.08 21.59
C LYS A 122 -5.77 -4.15 21.84
N ALA A 123 -5.09 -4.09 22.98
CA ALA A 123 -4.09 -5.07 23.34
C ALA A 123 -4.29 -5.53 24.79
N THR A 124 -4.19 -6.83 25.03
CA THR A 124 -4.24 -7.42 26.39
C THR A 124 -2.89 -8.06 26.68
N ASP A 125 -2.21 -7.57 27.69
CA ASP A 125 -0.92 -8.13 28.13
C ASP A 125 -1.10 -9.58 28.58
N LYS A 126 -0.34 -10.50 28.02
CA LYS A 126 -0.49 -11.94 28.27
C LYS A 126 -0.03 -12.37 29.67
N THR A 127 0.79 -11.55 30.34
CA THR A 127 1.34 -11.84 31.67
C THR A 127 0.46 -11.29 32.78
N THR A 128 0.02 -10.03 32.61
CA THR A 128 -0.71 -9.30 33.65
C THR A 128 -2.21 -9.25 33.45
N GLY A 129 -2.70 -9.52 32.23
CA GLY A 129 -4.08 -9.32 31.83
C GLY A 129 -4.47 -7.84 31.67
N ALA A 130 -3.52 -6.92 31.76
CA ALA A 130 -3.79 -5.49 31.63
C ALA A 130 -4.29 -5.16 30.22
N LEU A 131 -5.38 -4.41 30.13
CA LEU A 131 -5.97 -3.96 28.89
C LEU A 131 -5.43 -2.58 28.51
N TYR A 132 -4.90 -2.48 27.29
CA TYR A 132 -4.46 -1.25 26.66
C TYR A 132 -5.36 -0.94 25.46
N LYS A 133 -5.71 0.32 25.26
CA LYS A 133 -6.47 0.82 24.12
C LYS A 133 -5.87 2.11 23.62
N GLU A 134 -5.68 2.19 22.32
CA GLU A 134 -5.23 3.39 21.64
C GLU A 134 -6.05 3.61 20.37
N ALA A 135 -6.23 4.87 19.98
CA ALA A 135 -6.89 5.23 18.74
C ALA A 135 -6.30 6.52 18.18
N GLY A 136 -6.26 6.60 16.85
CA GLY A 136 -5.68 7.76 16.18
C GLY A 136 -5.64 7.59 14.67
N ARG A 137 -4.71 8.28 14.05
CA ARG A 137 -4.44 8.17 12.60
C ARG A 137 -3.03 7.70 12.33
N SER A 138 -2.88 6.94 11.26
CA SER A 138 -1.60 6.55 10.70
C SER A 138 -1.45 7.06 9.28
N LEU A 139 -0.22 7.37 8.89
CA LEU A 139 0.21 7.64 7.53
C LEU A 139 1.29 6.61 7.18
N LEU A 140 0.97 5.71 6.26
CA LEU A 140 1.94 4.79 5.66
C LEU A 140 2.33 5.32 4.29
N VAL A 141 3.62 5.55 4.08
CA VAL A 141 4.20 5.91 2.78
C VAL A 141 4.95 4.71 2.23
N TYR A 142 4.58 4.30 1.02
CA TYR A 142 5.16 3.14 0.35
C TYR A 142 6.04 3.57 -0.81
N LYS A 143 7.12 2.83 -1.02
CA LYS A 143 7.92 2.83 -2.26
C LYS A 143 7.80 1.48 -2.94
N ARG A 144 7.80 1.48 -4.26
CA ARG A 144 7.90 0.24 -5.03
C ARG A 144 9.37 -0.16 -5.15
N GLN A 145 9.69 -1.37 -4.70
CA GLN A 145 11.02 -1.94 -4.76
C GLN A 145 10.93 -3.38 -5.27
N ASP A 146 11.61 -3.70 -6.37
CA ASP A 146 11.58 -5.02 -7.02
C ASP A 146 10.15 -5.51 -7.31
N GLY A 147 9.27 -4.60 -7.74
CA GLY A 147 7.87 -4.86 -8.05
C GLY A 147 6.95 -5.03 -6.84
N GLN A 148 7.45 -4.85 -5.61
CA GLN A 148 6.67 -4.93 -4.37
C GLN A 148 6.58 -3.58 -3.68
N TRP A 149 5.42 -3.30 -3.05
CA TRP A 149 5.26 -2.15 -2.20
C TRP A 149 5.92 -2.40 -0.84
N LYS A 150 6.78 -1.46 -0.42
CA LYS A 150 7.48 -1.49 0.87
C LYS A 150 7.25 -0.18 1.62
N ILE A 151 7.04 -0.25 2.92
CA ILE A 151 6.85 0.91 3.78
C ILE A 151 8.18 1.66 3.92
N ALA A 152 8.20 2.91 3.48
CA ALA A 152 9.33 3.82 3.62
C ALA A 152 9.17 4.77 4.81
N ALA A 153 7.92 5.10 5.17
CA ALA A 153 7.62 5.83 6.39
C ALA A 153 6.31 5.32 6.99
N ASP A 154 6.30 5.23 8.32
CA ASP A 154 5.16 4.82 9.14
C ASP A 154 5.05 5.82 10.29
N ILE A 155 4.01 6.63 10.27
CA ILE A 155 3.80 7.69 11.24
C ILE A 155 2.41 7.53 11.82
N ASP A 156 2.32 7.42 13.13
CA ASP A 156 1.05 7.44 13.82
C ASP A 156 0.96 8.54 14.89
N GLN A 157 -0.27 8.89 15.21
CA GLN A 157 -0.56 9.82 16.29
C GLN A 157 -1.97 9.63 16.83
N SER A 158 -2.16 9.83 18.12
CA SER A 158 -3.50 10.03 18.69
C SER A 158 -4.12 11.30 18.14
N THR A 159 -5.39 11.22 17.73
CA THR A 159 -6.16 12.38 17.26
C THR A 159 -7.47 12.49 18.06
N PRO A 160 -7.85 13.69 18.55
CA PRO A 160 -8.98 13.83 19.48
C PRO A 160 -10.34 13.42 18.92
N ASP A 161 -10.49 13.37 17.61
CA ASP A 161 -11.70 12.98 16.89
C ASP A 161 -11.79 11.48 16.61
N VAL A 162 -10.76 10.69 16.94
CA VAL A 162 -10.76 9.23 16.83
C VAL A 162 -10.70 8.62 18.23
N THR A 163 -11.84 8.10 18.66
CA THR A 163 -12.02 7.62 20.05
C THR A 163 -12.64 6.23 20.09
N TRP A 164 -12.47 5.52 21.20
CA TRP A 164 -13.16 4.28 21.48
C TRP A 164 -14.62 4.53 21.88
N PRO A 165 -15.56 3.62 21.54
CA PRO A 165 -15.32 2.42 20.73
C PRO A 165 -15.11 2.74 19.25
N ALA A 166 -14.52 1.80 18.53
CA ALA A 166 -14.49 1.85 17.07
C ALA A 166 -15.93 1.83 16.50
N PRO A 167 -16.19 2.47 15.35
CA PRO A 167 -17.49 2.38 14.67
C PRO A 167 -17.84 0.94 14.32
N SER A 168 -19.13 0.59 14.36
CA SER A 168 -19.57 -0.75 13.99
C SER A 168 -19.38 -1.00 12.48
N GLY A 169 -18.88 -2.18 12.11
CA GLY A 169 -18.81 -2.60 10.70
C GLY A 169 -17.53 -2.21 9.97
N LEU A 170 -16.47 -1.82 10.69
CA LEU A 170 -15.11 -1.77 10.13
C LEU A 170 -14.60 -3.19 9.94
N ASN A 171 -14.06 -3.49 8.75
CA ASN A 171 -13.37 -4.73 8.39
C ASN A 171 -12.15 -4.39 7.55
#